data_b68cb6e0dc01d00a57a00dbca328f51a
#
_entry.id   b68cb6e0dc01d00a57a00dbca328f51a
#
_cell.length_a   1.000
_cell.length_b   1.000
_cell.length_c   1.000
_cell.angle_alpha   90.00
_cell.angle_beta   90.00
_cell.angle_gamma   90.00
#
_symmetry.space_group_name_H-M   'P 1'
#
loop_
_entity.id
_entity.type
_entity.pdbx_description
1 polymer ?
#
loop_
_entity_poly.entity_id
_entity_poly.type
_entity_poly.pdbx_seq_one_letter_code
_entity_poly.pdbx_strand_id
1 'polypeptide(L)'
;SMQRMAVAKLVNNHPNLALIAEYSNAIEAKNGIKNNEVDLIFLDVEMPIINGFDLLESLENRPQVILITGKPDYALKAFDYDVTDYLHKPITMSRFDASVKRAVAKYEQMNRVNEDEEHIFVKSNLKKRKVILNDIKWIEALGDYIKLVTDEANIVILSTMKSFENELPQEKFLRIHKSYIVNLEKVEKFNSKNVEVGGRQIPLSRNKKAEL
;
A
#
# COMPACT_ATOMS: atom_id res chain seq x y z
N SER A 1 10.70 -0.19 -29.66
CA SER A 1 10.22 0.82 -30.61
C SER A 1 10.96 2.13 -30.39
N MET A 2 11.05 2.96 -31.42
CA MET A 2 11.66 4.30 -31.33
C MET A 2 11.00 5.16 -30.25
N GLN A 3 9.70 5.05 -30.10
CA GLN A 3 8.92 5.77 -29.05
C GLN A 3 9.33 5.34 -27.64
N ARG A 4 9.50 4.03 -27.39
CA ARG A 4 9.95 3.54 -26.07
C ARG A 4 11.32 4.08 -25.73
N MET A 5 12.26 4.10 -26.68
CA MET A 5 13.59 4.69 -26.49
C MET A 5 13.53 6.19 -26.17
N ALA A 6 12.62 6.94 -26.83
CA ALA A 6 12.45 8.35 -26.54
C ALA A 6 11.95 8.59 -25.11
N VAL A 7 10.96 7.82 -24.65
CA VAL A 7 10.45 7.90 -23.26
C VAL A 7 11.53 7.49 -22.27
N ALA A 8 12.25 6.38 -22.51
CA ALA A 8 13.35 5.94 -21.65
C ALA A 8 14.44 7.02 -21.50
N LYS A 9 14.75 7.73 -22.58
CA LYS A 9 15.69 8.86 -22.53
C LYS A 9 15.17 10.01 -21.67
N LEU A 10 13.87 10.35 -21.76
CA LEU A 10 13.25 11.37 -20.92
C LEU A 10 13.29 10.95 -19.44
N VAL A 11 12.97 9.69 -19.13
CA VAL A 11 13.02 9.14 -17.77
C VAL A 11 14.45 9.20 -17.21
N ASN A 12 15.45 8.72 -17.96
CA ASN A 12 16.84 8.72 -17.52
C ASN A 12 17.43 10.11 -17.28
N ASN A 13 16.92 11.13 -17.97
CA ASN A 13 17.37 12.51 -17.81
C ASN A 13 16.62 13.28 -16.71
N HIS A 14 15.55 12.72 -16.13
CA HIS A 14 14.75 13.41 -15.14
C HIS A 14 15.26 13.14 -13.70
N PRO A 15 15.52 14.17 -12.87
CA PRO A 15 16.19 14.03 -11.58
C PRO A 15 15.39 13.20 -10.55
N ASN A 16 14.07 13.14 -10.68
CA ASN A 16 13.19 12.46 -9.73
C ASN A 16 12.77 11.05 -10.20
N LEU A 17 13.36 10.55 -11.29
CA LEU A 17 13.01 9.25 -11.86
C LEU A 17 14.23 8.33 -11.95
N ALA A 18 14.01 7.05 -11.71
CA ALA A 18 14.98 6.00 -11.99
C ALA A 18 14.33 4.95 -12.90
N LEU A 19 14.93 4.69 -14.05
CA LEU A 19 14.44 3.66 -14.97
C LEU A 19 14.78 2.28 -14.43
N ILE A 20 13.76 1.51 -14.04
CA ILE A 20 13.92 0.16 -13.50
C ILE A 20 13.92 -0.87 -14.63
N ALA A 21 12.97 -0.77 -15.58
CA ALA A 21 12.86 -1.71 -16.68
C ALA A 21 12.07 -1.10 -17.86
N GLU A 22 12.26 -1.72 -19.03
CA GLU A 22 11.48 -1.46 -20.25
C GLU A 22 10.90 -2.77 -20.76
N TYR A 23 9.63 -2.75 -21.14
CA TYR A 23 8.94 -3.92 -21.69
C TYR A 23 8.42 -3.63 -23.10
N SER A 24 8.40 -4.65 -23.95
CA SER A 24 7.98 -4.51 -25.33
C SER A 24 6.49 -4.80 -25.55
N ASN A 25 5.85 -5.47 -24.61
CA ASN A 25 4.45 -5.84 -24.66
C ASN A 25 3.84 -5.99 -23.24
N ALA A 26 2.51 -6.09 -23.19
CA ALA A 26 1.75 -6.15 -21.95
C ALA A 26 2.05 -7.40 -21.09
N ILE A 27 2.36 -8.53 -21.70
CA ILE A 27 2.64 -9.78 -20.97
C ILE A 27 3.96 -9.69 -20.21
N GLU A 28 5.01 -9.21 -20.87
CA GLU A 28 6.31 -8.95 -20.23
C GLU A 28 6.17 -7.90 -19.12
N ALA A 29 5.42 -6.82 -19.37
CA ALA A 29 5.19 -5.77 -18.40
C ALA A 29 4.46 -6.30 -17.14
N LYS A 30 3.40 -7.09 -17.30
CA LYS A 30 2.65 -7.69 -16.19
C LYS A 30 3.54 -8.56 -15.30
N ASN A 31 4.37 -9.41 -15.92
CA ASN A 31 5.30 -10.27 -15.18
C ASN A 31 6.40 -9.46 -14.49
N GLY A 32 6.93 -8.45 -15.17
CA GLY A 32 7.98 -7.60 -14.61
C GLY A 32 7.51 -6.75 -13.45
N ILE A 33 6.32 -6.18 -13.51
CA ILE A 33 5.72 -5.37 -12.44
C ILE A 33 5.48 -6.21 -11.17
N LYS A 34 5.11 -7.49 -11.31
CA LYS A 34 4.97 -8.40 -10.15
C LYS A 34 6.29 -8.66 -9.41
N ASN A 35 7.40 -8.63 -10.13
CA ASN A 35 8.71 -9.02 -9.61
C ASN A 35 9.57 -7.82 -9.16
N ASN A 36 9.17 -6.60 -9.48
CA ASN A 36 9.88 -5.38 -9.16
C ASN A 36 8.96 -4.41 -8.41
N GLU A 37 9.52 -3.69 -7.46
CA GLU A 37 8.84 -2.54 -6.84
C GLU A 37 8.89 -1.38 -7.83
N VAL A 38 7.74 -1.05 -8.39
CA VAL A 38 7.59 0.01 -9.39
C VAL A 38 6.59 1.04 -8.86
N ASP A 39 7.01 2.30 -8.77
CA ASP A 39 6.15 3.39 -8.29
C ASP A 39 5.33 4.03 -9.44
N LEU A 40 5.88 4.07 -10.64
CA LEU A 40 5.31 4.75 -11.79
C LEU A 40 5.52 3.95 -13.08
N ILE A 41 4.48 3.87 -13.90
CA ILE A 41 4.51 3.27 -15.24
C ILE A 41 4.18 4.35 -16.29
N PHE A 42 5.01 4.45 -17.32
CA PHE A 42 4.67 5.10 -18.57
C PHE A 42 4.14 4.03 -19.53
N LEU A 43 2.85 4.09 -19.85
CA LEU A 43 2.15 3.04 -20.57
C LEU A 43 1.59 3.54 -21.90
N ASP A 44 2.07 2.96 -23.00
CA ASP A 44 1.47 3.17 -24.31
C ASP A 44 0.10 2.45 -24.36
N VAL A 45 -0.93 3.17 -24.74
CA VAL A 45 -2.27 2.58 -24.95
C VAL A 45 -2.29 1.73 -26.21
N GLU A 46 -1.57 2.14 -27.24
CA GLU A 46 -1.58 1.53 -28.58
C GLU A 46 -0.53 0.42 -28.68
N MET A 47 -0.76 -0.69 -27.98
CA MET A 47 0.07 -1.88 -28.07
C MET A 47 -0.61 -2.98 -28.87
N PRO A 48 0.14 -3.84 -29.59
CA PRO A 48 -0.42 -4.99 -30.30
C PRO A 48 -0.87 -6.07 -29.30
N ILE A 49 -1.89 -6.83 -29.71
CA ILE A 49 -2.46 -8.01 -29.00
C ILE A 49 -3.26 -7.63 -27.74
N ILE A 50 -2.64 -6.96 -26.78
CA ILE A 50 -3.23 -6.50 -25.52
C ILE A 50 -2.97 -4.99 -25.44
N ASN A 51 -4.02 -4.19 -25.39
CA ASN A 51 -3.87 -2.73 -25.27
C ASN A 51 -3.52 -2.30 -23.85
N GLY A 52 -3.16 -1.03 -23.67
CA GLY A 52 -2.75 -0.50 -22.37
C GLY A 52 -3.85 -0.58 -21.29
N PHE A 53 -5.12 -0.42 -21.65
CA PHE A 53 -6.23 -0.52 -20.71
C PHE A 53 -6.45 -1.96 -20.22
N ASP A 54 -6.35 -2.95 -21.11
CA ASP A 54 -6.45 -4.36 -20.75
C ASP A 54 -5.33 -4.77 -19.78
N LEU A 55 -4.12 -4.21 -19.97
CA LEU A 55 -3.04 -4.39 -19.00
C LEU A 55 -3.42 -3.82 -17.64
N LEU A 56 -3.95 -2.58 -17.58
CA LEU A 56 -4.36 -1.94 -16.33
C LEU A 56 -5.42 -2.75 -15.57
N GLU A 57 -6.40 -3.31 -16.26
CA GLU A 57 -7.43 -4.18 -15.67
C GLU A 57 -6.85 -5.48 -15.10
N SER A 58 -5.74 -5.94 -15.64
CA SER A 58 -5.09 -7.18 -15.22
C SER A 58 -4.16 -7.05 -14.01
N LEU A 59 -3.89 -5.82 -13.55
CA LEU A 59 -3.01 -5.54 -12.41
C LEU A 59 -3.82 -5.44 -11.11
N GLU A 60 -3.50 -6.30 -10.14
CA GLU A 60 -4.11 -6.29 -8.80
C GLU A 60 -3.65 -5.10 -7.96
N ASN A 61 -2.34 -4.86 -7.92
CA ASN A 61 -1.72 -3.71 -7.26
C ASN A 61 -1.10 -2.81 -8.32
N ARG A 62 -1.78 -1.69 -8.61
CA ARG A 62 -1.33 -0.78 -9.65
C ARG A 62 -0.34 0.23 -9.10
N PRO A 63 0.85 0.37 -9.71
CA PRO A 63 1.66 1.57 -9.59
C PRO A 63 0.91 2.79 -10.11
N GLN A 64 1.43 3.98 -9.89
CA GLN A 64 0.93 5.14 -10.59
C GLN A 64 1.11 4.97 -12.11
N VAL A 65 0.20 5.51 -12.89
CA VAL A 65 0.20 5.35 -14.35
C VAL A 65 0.12 6.69 -15.03
N ILE A 66 1.03 6.92 -15.98
CA ILE A 66 0.93 7.97 -16.98
C ILE A 66 0.72 7.28 -18.33
N LEU A 67 -0.46 7.48 -18.92
CA LEU A 67 -0.78 6.93 -20.23
C LEU A 67 -0.12 7.73 -21.34
N ILE A 68 0.31 7.03 -22.39
CA ILE A 68 0.85 7.64 -23.61
C ILE A 68 -0.04 7.21 -24.78
N THR A 69 -0.55 8.16 -25.57
CA THR A 69 -1.45 7.86 -26.69
C THR A 69 -1.34 8.86 -27.81
N GLY A 70 -1.54 8.39 -29.04
CA GLY A 70 -1.72 9.25 -30.23
C GLY A 70 -3.17 9.66 -30.47
N LYS A 71 -4.14 9.12 -29.70
CA LYS A 71 -5.57 9.34 -29.92
C LYS A 71 -6.18 10.17 -28.79
N PRO A 72 -6.75 11.35 -29.11
CA PRO A 72 -7.38 12.22 -28.10
C PRO A 72 -8.53 11.55 -27.34
N ASP A 73 -9.29 10.67 -27.99
CA ASP A 73 -10.45 9.99 -27.41
C ASP A 73 -10.10 9.12 -26.21
N TYR A 74 -8.87 8.63 -26.14
CA TYR A 74 -8.39 7.85 -24.99
C TYR A 74 -8.17 8.69 -23.73
N ALA A 75 -8.05 10.00 -23.86
CA ALA A 75 -7.96 10.90 -22.71
C ALA A 75 -9.22 10.85 -21.83
N LEU A 76 -10.40 10.79 -22.44
CA LEU A 76 -11.67 10.65 -21.71
C LEU A 76 -11.74 9.29 -21.01
N LYS A 77 -11.38 8.23 -21.72
CA LYS A 77 -11.36 6.87 -21.14
C LYS A 77 -10.35 6.73 -20.01
N ALA A 78 -9.27 7.48 -20.01
CA ALA A 78 -8.25 7.47 -18.95
C ALA A 78 -8.81 7.84 -17.56
N PHE A 79 -9.85 8.69 -17.50
CA PHE A 79 -10.49 9.06 -16.24
C PHE A 79 -11.15 7.87 -15.54
N ASP A 80 -11.68 6.91 -16.30
CA ASP A 80 -12.34 5.71 -15.74
C ASP A 80 -11.35 4.76 -15.05
N TYR A 81 -10.04 4.93 -15.32
CA TYR A 81 -8.97 4.06 -14.82
C TYR A 81 -8.13 4.67 -13.69
N ASP A 82 -8.50 5.84 -13.15
CA ASP A 82 -7.75 6.55 -12.09
C ASP A 82 -6.24 6.67 -12.40
N VAL A 83 -5.91 7.03 -13.64
CA VAL A 83 -4.51 7.27 -14.01
C VAL A 83 -4.04 8.64 -13.50
N THR A 84 -2.76 8.75 -13.19
CA THR A 84 -2.16 9.98 -12.67
C THR A 84 -2.19 11.10 -13.71
N ASP A 85 -1.91 10.76 -14.96
CA ASP A 85 -1.94 11.71 -16.08
C ASP A 85 -1.92 10.98 -17.43
N TYR A 86 -2.07 11.74 -18.53
CA TYR A 86 -1.86 11.21 -19.88
C TYR A 86 -0.98 12.15 -20.71
N LEU A 87 -0.23 11.58 -21.65
CA LEU A 87 0.64 12.27 -22.58
C LEU A 87 0.18 11.99 -24.00
N HIS A 88 -0.13 13.07 -24.75
CA HIS A 88 -0.44 12.95 -26.17
C HIS A 88 0.85 12.95 -26.98
N LYS A 89 0.93 12.08 -27.98
CA LYS A 89 2.04 12.02 -28.94
C LYS A 89 1.89 13.12 -30.00
N PRO A 90 2.95 13.88 -30.35
CA PRO A 90 4.33 13.78 -29.87
C PRO A 90 4.50 14.35 -28.45
N ILE A 91 5.30 13.68 -27.62
CA ILE A 91 5.55 14.11 -26.23
C ILE A 91 6.51 15.30 -26.25
N THR A 92 6.08 16.41 -25.65
CA THR A 92 6.96 17.56 -25.39
C THR A 92 7.59 17.46 -24.01
N MET A 93 8.80 17.99 -23.84
CA MET A 93 9.49 18.01 -22.54
C MET A 93 8.63 18.68 -21.46
N SER A 94 8.06 19.87 -21.76
CA SER A 94 7.22 20.61 -20.82
C SER A 94 6.01 19.78 -20.33
N ARG A 95 5.38 19.01 -21.23
CA ARG A 95 4.22 18.17 -20.84
C ARG A 95 4.65 16.91 -20.06
N PHE A 96 5.81 16.35 -20.40
CA PHE A 96 6.43 15.26 -19.66
C PHE A 96 6.76 15.70 -18.22
N ASP A 97 7.48 16.82 -18.05
CA ASP A 97 7.83 17.34 -16.72
C ASP A 97 6.60 17.67 -15.88
N ALA A 98 5.55 18.22 -16.48
CA ALA A 98 4.28 18.48 -15.78
C ALA A 98 3.60 17.19 -15.28
N SER A 99 3.62 16.13 -16.09
CA SER A 99 3.04 14.84 -15.69
C SER A 99 3.86 14.16 -14.60
N VAL A 100 5.19 14.21 -14.69
CA VAL A 100 6.08 13.68 -13.63
C VAL A 100 5.89 14.46 -12.32
N LYS A 101 5.78 15.79 -12.39
CA LYS A 101 5.51 16.60 -11.20
C LYS A 101 4.22 16.20 -10.49
N ARG A 102 3.17 15.87 -11.23
CA ARG A 102 1.92 15.34 -10.66
C ARG A 102 2.13 13.97 -9.99
N ALA A 103 2.88 13.09 -10.64
CA ALA A 103 3.19 11.78 -10.10
C ALA A 103 4.01 11.87 -8.82
N VAL A 104 5.02 12.73 -8.78
CA VAL A 104 5.84 12.98 -7.59
C VAL A 104 4.99 13.54 -6.44
N ALA A 105 4.14 14.53 -6.72
CA ALA A 105 3.25 15.11 -5.70
C ALA A 105 2.28 14.06 -5.12
N LYS A 106 1.70 13.20 -5.96
CA LYS A 106 0.83 12.10 -5.52
C LYS A 106 1.61 11.07 -4.70
N TYR A 107 2.83 10.73 -5.09
CA TYR A 107 3.72 9.83 -4.36
C TYR A 107 4.10 10.38 -2.98
N GLU A 108 4.49 11.64 -2.91
CA GLU A 108 4.81 12.31 -1.65
C GLU A 108 3.59 12.40 -0.73
N GLN A 109 2.42 12.69 -1.27
CA GLN A 109 1.17 12.72 -0.50
C GLN A 109 0.83 11.34 0.09
N MET A 110 0.94 10.29 -0.71
CA MET A 110 0.71 8.92 -0.25
C MET A 110 1.73 8.50 0.83
N ASN A 111 2.99 8.90 0.67
CA ASN A 111 4.03 8.62 1.66
C ASN A 111 3.90 9.46 2.92
N ARG A 112 3.47 10.73 2.84
CA ARG A 112 3.19 11.56 4.02
C ARG A 112 2.05 10.98 4.87
N VAL A 113 0.97 10.52 4.25
CA VAL A 113 -0.10 9.82 4.97
C VAL A 113 0.44 8.58 5.69
N ASN A 114 1.42 7.88 5.08
CA ASN A 114 2.07 6.73 5.70
C ASN A 114 3.17 7.09 6.73
N GLU A 115 3.74 8.30 6.69
CA GLU A 115 4.73 8.77 7.68
C GLU A 115 4.07 9.35 8.92
N ASP A 116 2.91 10.00 8.78
CA ASP A 116 2.12 10.54 9.89
C ASP A 116 1.31 9.45 10.63
N GLU A 117 1.14 8.26 10.03
CA GLU A 117 0.52 7.14 10.72
C GLU A 117 1.51 6.45 11.66
N GLU A 118 1.16 6.39 12.94
CA GLU A 118 1.93 5.65 13.94
C GLU A 118 2.08 4.19 13.53
N HIS A 119 3.31 3.74 13.42
CA HIS A 119 3.63 2.40 12.95
C HIS A 119 4.75 1.76 13.77
N ILE A 120 4.82 0.44 13.69
CA ILE A 120 5.89 -0.36 14.27
C ILE A 120 6.51 -1.27 13.20
N PHE A 121 7.78 -1.64 13.40
CA PHE A 121 8.43 -2.64 12.57
C PHE A 121 8.47 -3.97 13.32
N VAL A 122 7.79 -4.97 12.77
CA VAL A 122 7.78 -6.34 13.32
C VAL A 122 8.62 -7.27 12.44
N LYS A 123 9.24 -8.27 13.06
CA LYS A 123 9.96 -9.33 12.35
C LYS A 123 9.04 -10.52 12.12
N SER A 124 8.62 -10.73 10.88
CA SER A 124 7.81 -11.88 10.48
C SER A 124 8.46 -12.57 9.30
N ASN A 125 8.58 -13.90 9.32
CA ASN A 125 9.19 -14.72 8.27
C ASN A 125 10.58 -14.22 7.81
N LEU A 126 11.45 -13.88 8.78
CA LEU A 126 12.82 -13.38 8.55
C LEU A 126 12.89 -12.00 7.87
N LYS A 127 11.77 -11.34 7.64
CA LYS A 127 11.69 -9.99 7.05
C LYS A 127 11.16 -9.00 8.09
N LYS A 128 11.66 -7.74 8.02
CA LYS A 128 11.03 -6.63 8.73
C LYS A 128 9.81 -6.18 7.95
N ARG A 129 8.66 -6.10 8.63
CA ARG A 129 7.40 -5.61 8.07
C ARG A 129 6.93 -4.39 8.85
N LYS A 130 6.60 -3.31 8.13
CA LYS A 130 5.91 -2.14 8.69
C LYS A 130 4.46 -2.52 8.97
N VAL A 131 3.97 -2.21 10.15
CA VAL A 131 2.57 -2.42 10.55
C VAL A 131 2.04 -1.11 11.09
N ILE A 132 0.97 -0.61 10.49
CA ILE A 132 0.26 0.58 10.94
C ILE A 132 -0.50 0.24 12.22
N LEU A 133 -0.32 1.02 13.27
CA LEU A 133 -0.96 0.74 14.57
C LEU A 133 -2.48 0.83 14.48
N ASN A 134 -2.98 1.76 13.69
CA ASN A 134 -4.42 1.93 13.50
C ASN A 134 -5.11 0.75 12.78
N ASP A 135 -4.37 -0.05 12.02
CA ASP A 135 -4.90 -1.24 11.35
C ASP A 135 -5.05 -2.43 12.31
N ILE A 136 -4.33 -2.41 13.45
CA ILE A 136 -4.39 -3.49 14.44
C ILE A 136 -5.70 -3.38 15.23
N LYS A 137 -6.54 -4.41 15.16
CA LYS A 137 -7.77 -4.54 15.94
C LYS A 137 -7.50 -5.06 17.34
N TRP A 138 -6.79 -6.20 17.41
CA TRP A 138 -6.34 -6.80 18.67
C TRP A 138 -5.11 -7.67 18.43
N ILE A 139 -4.46 -8.03 19.51
CA ILE A 139 -3.32 -8.92 19.53
C ILE A 139 -3.67 -10.09 20.45
N GLU A 140 -3.43 -11.31 20.02
CA GLU A 140 -3.67 -12.52 20.80
C GLU A 140 -2.41 -13.36 20.96
N ALA A 141 -2.27 -13.97 22.14
CA ALA A 141 -1.19 -14.92 22.44
C ALA A 141 -1.39 -16.23 21.66
N LEU A 142 -0.32 -16.75 21.07
CA LEU A 142 -0.30 -17.98 20.30
C LEU A 142 0.94 -18.81 20.65
N GLY A 143 0.95 -19.44 21.86
CA GLY A 143 2.13 -20.12 22.39
C GLY A 143 3.30 -19.16 22.60
N ASP A 144 4.43 -19.44 21.96
CA ASP A 144 5.64 -18.59 21.98
C ASP A 144 5.55 -17.41 21.00
N TYR A 145 4.46 -17.30 20.26
CA TYR A 145 4.18 -16.26 19.28
C TYR A 145 3.03 -15.37 19.74
N ILE A 146 2.92 -14.22 19.12
CA ILE A 146 1.71 -13.40 19.17
C ILE A 146 1.16 -13.21 17.76
N LYS A 147 -0.14 -13.03 17.67
CA LYS A 147 -0.82 -12.77 16.39
C LYS A 147 -1.46 -11.39 16.44
N LEU A 148 -1.03 -10.52 15.54
CA LEU A 148 -1.65 -9.23 15.28
C LEU A 148 -2.79 -9.46 14.29
N VAL A 149 -3.99 -9.08 14.67
CA VAL A 149 -5.19 -9.16 13.80
C VAL A 149 -5.48 -7.78 13.26
N THR A 150 -5.38 -7.64 11.94
CA THR A 150 -5.64 -6.40 11.23
C THR A 150 -6.86 -6.53 10.31
N ASP A 151 -7.24 -5.46 9.64
CA ASP A 151 -8.33 -5.49 8.66
C ASP A 151 -7.97 -6.34 7.42
N GLU A 152 -6.69 -6.31 7.01
CA GLU A 152 -6.25 -6.99 5.79
C GLU A 152 -5.76 -8.42 6.04
N ALA A 153 -5.01 -8.66 7.11
CA ALA A 153 -4.34 -9.93 7.35
C ALA A 153 -3.99 -10.17 8.82
N ASN A 154 -3.72 -11.44 9.14
CA ASN A 154 -3.13 -11.83 10.41
C ASN A 154 -1.62 -11.93 10.29
N ILE A 155 -0.89 -11.27 11.20
CA ILE A 155 0.57 -11.27 11.23
C ILE A 155 1.04 -11.99 12.47
N VAL A 156 1.78 -13.10 12.30
CA VAL A 156 2.34 -13.87 13.40
C VAL A 156 3.81 -13.49 13.59
N ILE A 157 4.18 -13.16 14.82
CA ILE A 157 5.54 -12.78 15.19
C ILE A 157 6.00 -13.53 16.44
N LEU A 158 7.30 -13.81 16.52
CA LEU A 158 7.93 -14.39 17.70
C LEU A 158 8.14 -13.28 18.74
N SER A 159 7.27 -13.22 19.73
CA SER A 159 7.34 -12.25 20.83
C SER A 159 6.43 -12.69 21.97
N THR A 160 6.65 -12.12 23.14
CA THR A 160 5.74 -12.30 24.29
C THR A 160 4.75 -11.15 24.37
N MET A 161 3.57 -11.41 24.94
CA MET A 161 2.56 -10.36 25.17
C MET A 161 3.11 -9.18 25.98
N LYS A 162 3.94 -9.48 27.00
CA LYS A 162 4.53 -8.45 27.86
C LYS A 162 5.57 -7.59 27.12
N SER A 163 6.42 -8.22 26.31
CA SER A 163 7.42 -7.50 25.52
C SER A 163 6.76 -6.57 24.52
N PHE A 164 5.77 -7.10 23.80
CA PHE A 164 5.08 -6.36 22.77
C PHE A 164 4.19 -5.23 23.32
N GLU A 165 3.55 -5.44 24.48
CA GLU A 165 2.80 -4.41 25.19
C GLU A 165 3.65 -3.15 25.46
N ASN A 166 4.95 -3.32 25.77
CA ASN A 166 5.86 -2.20 26.02
C ASN A 166 6.26 -1.43 24.74
N GLU A 167 6.07 -2.01 23.56
CA GLU A 167 6.35 -1.38 22.25
C GLU A 167 5.15 -0.59 21.73
N LEU A 168 3.97 -0.76 22.34
CA LEU A 168 2.73 -0.12 21.91
C LEU A 168 2.43 1.15 22.72
N PRO A 169 1.84 2.17 22.09
CA PRO A 169 1.35 3.35 22.80
C PRO A 169 0.21 2.96 23.75
N GLN A 170 0.39 3.22 25.04
CA GLN A 170 -0.55 2.82 26.10
C GLN A 170 -1.89 3.56 26.03
N GLU A 171 -1.92 4.73 25.43
CA GLU A 171 -3.14 5.50 25.18
C GLU A 171 -4.05 4.88 24.12
N LYS A 172 -3.49 4.02 23.24
CA LYS A 172 -4.22 3.36 22.15
C LYS A 172 -4.45 1.87 22.37
N PHE A 173 -3.57 1.23 23.11
CA PHE A 173 -3.61 -0.22 23.31
C PHE A 173 -3.68 -0.58 24.79
N LEU A 174 -4.65 -1.41 25.13
CA LEU A 174 -4.85 -1.88 26.49
C LEU A 174 -4.81 -3.40 26.53
N ARG A 175 -3.99 -3.95 27.44
CA ARG A 175 -3.99 -5.37 27.73
C ARG A 175 -5.14 -5.71 28.66
N ILE A 176 -6.20 -6.26 28.11
CA ILE A 176 -7.45 -6.57 28.82
C ILE A 176 -7.50 -7.98 29.40
N HIS A 177 -6.59 -8.87 28.94
CA HIS A 177 -6.51 -10.25 29.38
C HIS A 177 -5.06 -10.75 29.29
N LYS A 178 -4.72 -11.85 30.01
CA LYS A 178 -3.38 -12.47 29.90
C LYS A 178 -2.98 -12.78 28.45
N SER A 179 -3.97 -13.06 27.59
CA SER A 179 -3.79 -13.46 26.20
C SER A 179 -4.26 -12.43 25.18
N TYR A 180 -4.74 -11.25 25.59
CA TYR A 180 -5.29 -10.26 24.66
C TYR A 180 -4.90 -8.82 25.00
N ILE A 181 -4.47 -8.09 23.96
CA ILE A 181 -4.34 -6.65 23.93
C ILE A 181 -5.31 -6.13 22.86
N VAL A 182 -6.09 -5.10 23.12
CA VAL A 182 -7.02 -4.50 22.17
C VAL A 182 -6.63 -3.08 21.82
N ASN A 183 -6.94 -2.66 20.60
CA ASN A 183 -6.90 -1.27 20.21
C ASN A 183 -8.16 -0.58 20.73
N LEU A 184 -8.00 0.39 21.62
CA LEU A 184 -9.11 1.12 22.26
C LEU A 184 -9.99 1.87 21.25
N GLU A 185 -9.40 2.36 20.16
CA GLU A 185 -10.14 3.06 19.09
C GLU A 185 -11.03 2.12 18.27
N LYS A 186 -10.78 0.79 18.33
CA LYS A 186 -11.56 -0.23 17.63
C LYS A 186 -12.58 -0.95 18.52
N VAL A 187 -12.69 -0.56 19.80
CA VAL A 187 -13.69 -1.13 20.73
C VAL A 187 -15.07 -0.61 20.36
N GLU A 188 -15.98 -1.53 20.05
CA GLU A 188 -17.36 -1.20 19.69
C GLU A 188 -18.28 -1.17 20.92
N LYS A 189 -18.13 -2.17 21.79
CA LYS A 189 -18.91 -2.35 23.01
C LYS A 189 -18.12 -3.13 24.05
N PHE A 190 -18.44 -2.94 25.30
CA PHE A 190 -17.90 -3.78 26.36
C PHE A 190 -18.92 -3.99 27.50
N ASN A 191 -18.72 -5.07 28.23
CA ASN A 191 -19.46 -5.40 29.43
C ASN A 191 -18.52 -5.91 30.53
N SER A 192 -19.06 -6.43 31.62
CA SER A 192 -18.24 -6.92 32.76
C SER A 192 -17.36 -8.15 32.44
N LYS A 193 -17.54 -8.81 31.30
CA LYS A 193 -16.86 -10.07 30.96
C LYS A 193 -16.13 -10.00 29.62
N ASN A 194 -16.59 -9.22 28.68
CA ASN A 194 -16.10 -9.20 27.32
C ASN A 194 -16.01 -7.78 26.75
N VAL A 195 -15.09 -7.61 25.79
CA VAL A 195 -14.95 -6.46 24.91
C VAL A 195 -15.23 -6.91 23.47
N GLU A 196 -16.03 -6.16 22.74
CA GLU A 196 -16.35 -6.44 21.34
C GLU A 196 -15.50 -5.57 20.42
N VAL A 197 -14.76 -6.21 19.53
CA VAL A 197 -13.90 -5.57 18.52
C VAL A 197 -14.08 -6.31 17.20
N GLY A 198 -14.50 -5.61 16.15
CA GLY A 198 -14.74 -6.19 14.83
C GLY A 198 -15.72 -7.36 14.86
N GLY A 199 -16.79 -7.25 15.66
CA GLY A 199 -17.80 -8.29 15.85
C GLY A 199 -17.34 -9.51 16.67
N ARG A 200 -16.07 -9.51 17.17
CA ARG A 200 -15.55 -10.59 18.02
C ARG A 200 -15.61 -10.21 19.48
N GLN A 201 -16.09 -11.14 20.30
CA GLN A 201 -16.12 -11.04 21.75
C GLN A 201 -14.77 -11.51 22.34
N ILE A 202 -14.03 -10.61 22.99
CA ILE A 202 -12.72 -10.86 23.58
C ILE A 202 -12.86 -10.83 25.11
N PRO A 203 -12.35 -11.83 25.85
CA PRO A 203 -12.51 -11.90 27.30
C PRO A 203 -11.81 -10.75 28.03
N LEU A 204 -12.50 -10.14 28.98
CA LEU A 204 -12.01 -9.07 29.83
C LEU A 204 -11.69 -9.58 31.24
N SER A 205 -10.47 -9.35 31.69
CA SER A 205 -10.07 -9.65 33.08
C SER A 205 -10.74 -8.69 34.06
N ARG A 206 -11.17 -9.22 35.21
CA ARG A 206 -11.91 -8.44 36.23
C ARG A 206 -11.19 -7.15 36.66
N ASN A 207 -9.85 -7.20 36.76
CA ASN A 207 -9.02 -6.11 37.24
C ASN A 207 -8.77 -5.00 36.15
N LYS A 208 -9.16 -5.26 34.92
CA LYS A 208 -8.93 -4.34 33.79
C LYS A 208 -10.16 -3.54 33.37
N LYS A 209 -11.30 -3.80 33.98
CA LYS A 209 -12.56 -3.11 33.68
C LYS A 209 -12.50 -1.60 33.96
N ALA A 210 -11.74 -1.19 34.95
CA ALA A 210 -11.63 0.23 35.32
C ALA A 210 -10.69 1.05 34.41
N GLU A 211 -9.92 0.36 33.54
CA GLU A 211 -8.99 0.98 32.59
C GLU A 211 -9.61 1.18 31.18
N LEU A 212 -10.80 0.62 30.94
CA LEU A 212 -11.63 0.81 29.74
C LEU A 212 -12.61 1.97 29.93
#